data_07da1bf5dfee6ee5f731fdd04eaa2916
#
_entry.id   07da1bf5dfee6ee5f731fdd04eaa2916
#
_cell.length_a   1.000
_cell.length_b   1.000
_cell.length_c   1.000
_cell.angle_alpha   90.00
_cell.angle_beta   90.00
_cell.angle_gamma   90.00
#
_symmetry.space_group_name_H-M   'P 1'
#
loop_
_entity.id
_entity.type
_entity.pdbx_description
1 polymer ?
#
loop_
_entity_poly.entity_id
_entity_poly.type
_entity_poly.pdbx_seq_one_letter_code
_entity_poly.pdbx_strand_id
1 'polypeptide(L)'
;VNDTHVTVVGNVVDSPRRVSLENGAVTNFRLASTARRFDSQTQEFVDAGTFWVDVECWNDLSGNVSGSVSKGDPVIVQGTLSTHSWEGENGRRSTPRIRAFAVGHNLARGIGVFKRSRPVRAADPVPAAPADDYPGAEEELVRGRDYEDGPETLHSVDTTDLTTEPAHS
;
A
#
# COMPACT_ATOMS: atom_id res chain seq x y z
N VAL A 1 -13.83 -24.70 -9.94
CA VAL A 1 -12.41 -24.39 -9.65
C VAL A 1 -12.38 -23.59 -8.37
N ASN A 2 -11.63 -24.08 -7.37
CA ASN A 2 -11.52 -23.42 -6.08
C ASN A 2 -10.16 -22.71 -5.99
N ASP A 3 -10.17 -21.40 -6.20
CA ASP A 3 -8.96 -20.59 -6.10
C ASP A 3 -8.74 -20.16 -4.65
N THR A 4 -7.52 -20.30 -4.16
CA THR A 4 -7.15 -19.82 -2.83
C THR A 4 -6.74 -18.35 -2.91
N HIS A 5 -7.62 -17.45 -2.49
CA HIS A 5 -7.34 -16.03 -2.43
C HIS A 5 -6.64 -15.69 -1.11
N VAL A 6 -5.59 -14.89 -1.21
CA VAL A 6 -4.80 -14.46 -0.05
C VAL A 6 -4.49 -12.96 -0.12
N THR A 7 -4.30 -12.38 1.06
CA THR A 7 -3.72 -11.06 1.23
C THR A 7 -2.50 -11.20 2.14
N VAL A 8 -1.34 -10.80 1.64
CA VAL A 8 -0.06 -10.92 2.36
C VAL A 8 0.54 -9.52 2.51
N VAL A 9 0.96 -9.21 3.73
CA VAL A 9 1.69 -7.99 4.07
C VAL A 9 3.14 -8.37 4.35
N GLY A 10 4.09 -7.70 3.73
CA GLY A 10 5.51 -8.02 3.90
C GLY A 10 6.43 -6.99 3.26
N ASN A 11 7.71 -7.30 3.23
CA ASN A 11 8.72 -6.48 2.60
C ASN A 11 9.26 -7.15 1.34
N VAL A 12 9.54 -6.37 0.32
CA VAL A 12 10.15 -6.81 -0.93
C VAL A 12 11.61 -7.16 -0.69
N VAL A 13 12.01 -8.38 -1.01
CA VAL A 13 13.35 -8.90 -0.68
C VAL A 13 14.38 -8.60 -1.76
N ASP A 14 13.94 -8.63 -3.01
CA ASP A 14 14.77 -8.36 -4.18
C ASP A 14 14.12 -7.32 -5.09
N SER A 15 14.90 -6.72 -5.96
CA SER A 15 14.38 -5.73 -6.90
C SER A 15 13.41 -6.40 -7.89
N PRO A 16 12.20 -5.84 -8.08
CA PRO A 16 11.24 -6.38 -9.03
C PRO A 16 11.85 -6.48 -10.44
N ARG A 17 11.77 -7.67 -11.02
CA ARG A 17 12.31 -7.96 -12.35
C ARG A 17 11.16 -8.06 -13.35
N ARG A 18 11.16 -7.17 -14.33
CA ARG A 18 10.20 -7.19 -15.44
C ARG A 18 10.76 -7.98 -16.60
N VAL A 19 9.93 -8.86 -17.15
CA VAL A 19 10.21 -9.64 -18.37
C VAL A 19 9.11 -9.37 -19.37
N SER A 20 9.50 -8.99 -20.59
CA SER A 20 8.57 -8.84 -21.71
C SER A 20 8.40 -10.18 -22.41
N LEU A 21 7.16 -10.53 -22.69
CA LEU A 21 6.74 -11.75 -23.38
C LEU A 21 6.01 -11.35 -24.67
N GLU A 22 5.85 -12.28 -25.60
CA GLU A 22 5.12 -12.03 -26.86
C GLU A 22 3.69 -11.51 -26.65
N ASN A 23 3.02 -12.00 -25.58
CA ASN A 23 1.62 -11.67 -25.25
C ASN A 23 1.48 -10.81 -23.99
N GLY A 24 2.48 -9.98 -23.65
CA GLY A 24 2.39 -9.11 -22.50
C GLY A 24 3.71 -8.99 -21.72
N ALA A 25 3.60 -8.65 -20.45
CA ALA A 25 4.75 -8.55 -19.55
C ALA A 25 4.41 -9.10 -18.18
N VAL A 26 5.40 -9.64 -17.50
CA VAL A 26 5.33 -10.09 -16.11
C VAL A 26 6.42 -9.42 -15.29
N THR A 27 6.09 -8.97 -14.08
CA THR A 27 7.05 -8.52 -13.09
C THR A 27 7.03 -9.46 -11.91
N ASN A 28 8.19 -10.00 -11.57
CA ASN A 28 8.37 -10.94 -10.48
C ASN A 28 9.22 -10.31 -9.38
N PHE A 29 8.85 -10.56 -8.14
CA PHE A 29 9.64 -10.22 -6.96
C PHE A 29 9.36 -11.22 -5.83
N ARG A 30 10.27 -11.28 -4.87
CA ARG A 30 10.12 -12.10 -3.68
C ARG A 30 9.67 -11.26 -2.50
N LEU A 31 8.69 -11.78 -1.74
CA LEU A 31 8.12 -11.14 -0.58
C LEU A 31 8.43 -11.95 0.67
N ALA A 32 8.84 -11.25 1.74
CA ALA A 32 9.02 -11.82 3.07
C ALA A 32 7.98 -11.23 4.02
N SER A 33 7.13 -12.09 4.56
CA SER A 33 6.15 -11.74 5.59
C SER A 33 6.59 -12.35 6.91
N THR A 34 7.12 -11.53 7.82
CA THR A 34 7.63 -11.96 9.12
C THR A 34 6.57 -11.73 10.19
N ALA A 35 6.12 -12.82 10.81
CA ALA A 35 5.26 -12.74 11.98
C ALA A 35 6.09 -12.35 13.21
N ARG A 36 5.59 -11.40 14.00
CA ARG A 36 6.19 -11.04 15.28
C ARG A 36 5.21 -11.34 16.40
N ARG A 37 5.70 -11.93 17.46
CA ARG A 37 4.93 -12.17 18.67
C ARG A 37 5.61 -11.53 19.88
N PHE A 38 4.82 -11.12 20.84
CA PHE A 38 5.34 -10.62 22.09
C PHE A 38 5.79 -11.81 22.98
N ASP A 39 7.02 -11.78 23.44
CA ASP A 39 7.54 -12.72 24.43
C ASP A 39 7.40 -12.13 25.83
N SER A 40 6.54 -12.73 26.65
CA SER A 40 6.29 -12.26 28.01
C SER A 40 7.47 -12.47 28.97
N GLN A 41 8.42 -13.35 28.63
CA GLN A 41 9.60 -13.58 29.46
C GLN A 41 10.67 -12.51 29.25
N THR A 42 10.90 -12.13 27.99
CA THR A 42 11.89 -11.10 27.62
C THR A 42 11.29 -9.70 27.55
N GLN A 43 9.96 -9.57 27.57
CA GLN A 43 9.20 -8.32 27.38
C GLN A 43 9.49 -7.66 26.01
N GLU A 44 9.87 -8.45 25.02
CA GLU A 44 10.23 -7.98 23.68
C GLU A 44 9.40 -8.66 22.59
N PHE A 45 9.31 -8.01 21.42
CA PHE A 45 8.74 -8.64 20.22
C PHE A 45 9.81 -9.45 19.52
N VAL A 46 9.62 -10.77 19.44
CA VAL A 46 10.49 -11.69 18.74
C VAL A 46 9.88 -12.15 17.41
N ASP A 47 10.72 -12.43 16.44
CA ASP A 47 10.29 -12.98 15.16
C ASP A 47 9.82 -14.42 15.33
N ALA A 48 8.58 -14.69 14.95
CA ALA A 48 7.92 -16.00 15.11
C ALA A 48 7.98 -16.86 13.84
N GLY A 49 8.70 -16.41 12.82
CA GLY A 49 8.88 -17.08 11.54
C GLY A 49 8.57 -16.16 10.36
N THR A 50 9.17 -16.47 9.21
CA THR A 50 9.01 -15.71 7.98
C THR A 50 8.40 -16.59 6.89
N PHE A 51 7.29 -16.14 6.34
CA PHE A 51 6.69 -16.71 5.15
C PHE A 51 7.30 -16.06 3.91
N TRP A 52 7.94 -16.89 3.09
CA TRP A 52 8.57 -16.49 1.83
C TRP A 52 7.68 -16.88 0.66
N VAL A 53 7.40 -15.94 -0.22
CA VAL A 53 6.53 -16.18 -1.37
C VAL A 53 7.00 -15.39 -2.58
N ASP A 54 6.93 -16.02 -3.76
CA ASP A 54 7.19 -15.37 -5.03
C ASP A 54 5.90 -14.71 -5.53
N VAL A 55 5.99 -13.48 -6.00
CA VAL A 55 4.85 -12.69 -6.49
C VAL A 55 5.01 -12.44 -7.98
N GLU A 56 3.96 -12.76 -8.74
CA GLU A 56 3.87 -12.51 -10.19
C GLU A 56 2.80 -11.46 -10.47
N CYS A 57 3.20 -10.38 -11.15
CA CYS A 57 2.32 -9.30 -11.57
C CYS A 57 2.27 -9.26 -13.10
N TRP A 58 1.09 -9.37 -13.69
CA TRP A 58 0.90 -9.50 -15.12
C TRP A 58 0.33 -8.22 -15.76
N ASN A 59 0.60 -8.01 -17.02
CA ASN A 59 0.05 -6.95 -17.88
C ASN A 59 0.27 -5.53 -17.30
N ASP A 60 -0.79 -4.75 -17.13
CA ASP A 60 -0.74 -3.36 -16.65
C ASP A 60 -0.14 -3.28 -15.23
N LEU A 61 -0.50 -4.25 -14.37
CA LEU A 61 0.07 -4.34 -13.03
C LEU A 61 1.60 -4.54 -13.06
N SER A 62 2.10 -5.30 -14.04
CA SER A 62 3.54 -5.51 -14.24
C SER A 62 4.30 -4.19 -14.42
N GLY A 63 3.82 -3.32 -15.31
CA GLY A 63 4.45 -2.03 -15.58
C GLY A 63 4.42 -1.10 -14.36
N ASN A 64 3.27 -1.02 -13.70
CA ASN A 64 3.08 -0.17 -12.54
C ASN A 64 3.93 -0.63 -11.34
N VAL A 65 3.98 -1.92 -11.06
CA VAL A 65 4.80 -2.50 -9.99
C VAL A 65 6.29 -2.28 -10.26
N SER A 66 6.75 -2.53 -11.49
CA SER A 66 8.16 -2.31 -11.86
C SER A 66 8.60 -0.86 -11.72
N GLY A 67 7.69 0.10 -11.90
CA GLY A 67 7.98 1.54 -11.77
C GLY A 67 7.72 2.14 -10.39
N SER A 68 7.09 1.39 -9.47
CA SER A 68 6.64 1.93 -8.19
C SER A 68 7.21 1.20 -6.97
N VAL A 69 7.61 -0.06 -7.13
CA VAL A 69 8.04 -0.93 -6.02
C VAL A 69 9.52 -1.21 -6.13
N SER A 70 10.23 -1.09 -5.03
CA SER A 70 11.67 -1.31 -4.91
C SER A 70 11.99 -2.34 -3.82
N LYS A 71 13.22 -2.87 -3.86
CA LYS A 71 13.72 -3.73 -2.79
C LYS A 71 13.65 -3.00 -1.44
N GLY A 72 13.11 -3.67 -0.43
CA GLY A 72 12.96 -3.15 0.92
C GLY A 72 11.59 -2.53 1.20
N ASP A 73 10.81 -2.22 0.16
CA ASP A 73 9.51 -1.57 0.33
C ASP A 73 8.52 -2.46 1.09
N PRO A 74 7.80 -1.90 2.06
CA PRO A 74 6.70 -2.57 2.71
C PRO A 74 5.47 -2.53 1.79
N VAL A 75 4.95 -3.70 1.43
CA VAL A 75 3.83 -3.83 0.50
C VAL A 75 2.71 -4.72 1.03
N ILE A 76 1.52 -4.50 0.48
CA ILE A 76 0.35 -5.37 0.62
C ILE A 76 0.10 -5.98 -0.76
N VAL A 77 0.05 -7.29 -0.81
CA VAL A 77 -0.20 -8.06 -2.04
C VAL A 77 -1.48 -8.86 -1.88
N GLN A 78 -2.38 -8.74 -2.84
CA GLN A 78 -3.59 -9.55 -2.92
C GLN A 78 -3.59 -10.34 -4.22
N GLY A 79 -3.89 -11.64 -4.14
CA GLY A 79 -3.84 -12.51 -5.30
C GLY A 79 -4.29 -13.93 -5.01
N THR A 80 -4.09 -14.79 -5.99
CA THR A 80 -4.33 -16.23 -5.90
C THR A 80 -3.05 -16.96 -5.54
N LEU A 81 -3.07 -17.73 -4.46
CA LEU A 81 -1.95 -18.54 -4.00
C LEU A 81 -1.95 -19.88 -4.72
N SER A 82 -0.80 -20.27 -5.20
CA SER A 82 -0.53 -21.59 -5.79
C SER A 82 0.82 -22.11 -5.35
N THR A 83 1.06 -23.40 -5.54
CA THR A 83 2.39 -24.00 -5.33
C THR A 83 3.02 -24.24 -6.68
N HIS A 84 4.16 -23.59 -6.93
CA HIS A 84 4.99 -23.86 -8.10
C HIS A 84 6.01 -24.94 -7.75
N SER A 85 5.99 -26.05 -8.49
CA SER A 85 6.91 -27.17 -8.28
C SER A 85 7.77 -27.38 -9.51
N TRP A 86 9.06 -27.66 -9.31
CA TRP A 86 10.00 -28.00 -10.38
C TRP A 86 10.95 -29.09 -9.93
N GLU A 87 11.49 -29.83 -10.90
CA GLU A 87 12.52 -30.80 -10.67
C GLU A 87 13.88 -30.10 -10.65
N GLY A 88 14.61 -30.18 -9.53
CA GLY A 88 15.96 -29.67 -9.38
C GLY A 88 16.95 -30.82 -9.29
N GLU A 89 18.26 -30.54 -9.35
CA GLU A 89 19.34 -31.54 -9.27
C GLU A 89 19.25 -32.45 -8.01
N ASN A 90 18.69 -31.94 -6.93
CA ASN A 90 18.52 -32.62 -5.64
C ASN A 90 17.07 -33.09 -5.37
N GLY A 91 16.27 -33.30 -6.43
CA GLY A 91 14.88 -33.73 -6.34
C GLY A 91 13.85 -32.61 -6.50
N ARG A 92 12.58 -32.97 -6.31
CA ARG A 92 11.44 -32.04 -6.48
C ARG A 92 11.47 -30.94 -5.45
N ARG A 93 11.46 -29.69 -5.93
CA ARG A 93 11.36 -28.48 -5.11
C ARG A 93 10.03 -27.79 -5.34
N SER A 94 9.55 -27.08 -4.35
CA SER A 94 8.33 -26.30 -4.47
C SER A 94 8.44 -24.96 -3.72
N THR A 95 7.82 -23.94 -4.28
CA THR A 95 7.76 -22.59 -3.70
C THR A 95 6.33 -22.08 -3.78
N PRO A 96 5.80 -21.46 -2.72
CA PRO A 96 4.52 -20.77 -2.80
C PRO A 96 4.64 -19.57 -3.74
N ARG A 97 3.62 -19.36 -4.55
CA ARG A 97 3.56 -18.29 -5.55
C ARG A 97 2.19 -17.61 -5.51
N ILE A 98 2.20 -16.29 -5.52
CA ILE A 98 1.00 -15.48 -5.63
C ILE A 98 0.94 -14.88 -7.02
N ARG A 99 -0.12 -15.19 -7.76
CA ARG A 99 -0.51 -14.41 -8.94
C ARG A 99 -1.31 -13.21 -8.46
N ALA A 100 -0.65 -12.06 -8.42
CA ALA A 100 -1.22 -10.85 -7.87
C ALA A 100 -2.22 -10.21 -8.84
N PHE A 101 -3.32 -9.71 -8.29
CA PHE A 101 -4.24 -8.80 -8.97
C PHE A 101 -4.27 -7.40 -8.35
N ALA A 102 -3.71 -7.23 -7.14
CA ALA A 102 -3.49 -5.92 -6.54
C ALA A 102 -2.19 -5.91 -5.73
N VAL A 103 -1.43 -4.83 -5.85
CA VAL A 103 -0.22 -4.54 -5.08
C VAL A 103 -0.23 -3.07 -4.69
N GLY A 104 0.08 -2.75 -3.46
CA GLY A 104 0.18 -1.38 -2.97
C GLY A 104 1.23 -1.25 -1.88
N HIS A 105 1.74 -0.04 -1.67
CA HIS A 105 2.59 0.25 -0.52
C HIS A 105 1.79 0.16 0.79
N ASN A 106 2.40 -0.36 1.82
CA ASN A 106 1.81 -0.36 3.15
C ASN A 106 2.00 1.01 3.82
N LEU A 107 0.99 1.85 3.74
CA LEU A 107 1.02 3.22 4.26
C LEU A 107 1.10 3.30 5.80
N ALA A 108 0.93 2.21 6.53
CA ALA A 108 1.25 2.16 7.94
C ALA A 108 2.77 2.31 8.23
N ARG A 109 3.60 2.19 7.19
CA ARG A 109 5.07 2.24 7.27
C ARG A 109 5.69 3.47 6.59
N GLY A 110 4.89 4.30 5.93
CA GLY A 110 5.40 5.45 5.20
C GLY A 110 4.32 6.15 4.38
N ILE A 111 4.74 7.14 3.62
CA ILE A 111 3.90 7.91 2.72
C ILE A 111 4.19 7.50 1.26
N GLY A 112 3.19 7.57 0.41
CA GLY A 112 3.30 7.29 -1.02
C GLY A 112 2.67 8.39 -1.86
N VAL A 113 3.18 8.57 -3.06
CA VAL A 113 2.59 9.47 -4.07
C VAL A 113 1.97 8.62 -5.16
N PHE A 114 0.69 8.86 -5.45
CA PHE A 114 -0.04 8.13 -6.48
C PHE A 114 -0.13 8.95 -7.76
N LYS A 115 0.31 8.35 -8.88
CA LYS A 115 0.11 8.88 -10.21
C LYS A 115 -0.74 7.90 -11.02
N ARG A 116 -1.90 8.35 -11.50
CA ARG A 116 -2.77 7.50 -12.30
C ARG A 116 -2.15 7.24 -13.67
N SER A 117 -1.94 5.95 -14.00
CA SER A 117 -1.67 5.54 -15.37
C SER A 117 -2.98 5.56 -16.15
N ARG A 118 -3.09 6.43 -17.14
CA ARG A 118 -4.19 6.35 -18.10
C ARG A 118 -3.77 5.35 -19.18
N PRO A 119 -4.58 4.33 -19.49
CA PRO A 119 -4.39 3.62 -20.76
C PRO A 119 -4.53 4.67 -21.87
N VAL A 120 -3.56 4.73 -22.77
CA VAL A 120 -3.68 5.51 -24.01
C VAL A 120 -4.72 4.76 -24.86
N ARG A 121 -6.00 5.02 -24.63
CA ARG A 121 -7.02 4.74 -25.62
C ARG A 121 -6.78 5.73 -26.74
N ALA A 122 -6.56 5.23 -27.95
CA ALA A 122 -6.68 6.03 -29.16
C ALA A 122 -8.00 6.81 -29.05
N ALA A 123 -7.87 8.13 -29.19
CA ALA A 123 -8.88 9.12 -28.93
C ALA A 123 -10.32 8.68 -29.25
N ASP A 124 -11.10 8.33 -28.23
CA ASP A 124 -12.52 8.57 -28.29
C ASP A 124 -12.68 10.10 -28.23
N PRO A 125 -13.42 10.74 -29.16
CA PRO A 125 -13.68 12.16 -29.08
C PRO A 125 -14.38 12.40 -27.72
N VAL A 126 -13.76 13.23 -26.89
CA VAL A 126 -14.36 13.72 -25.65
C VAL A 126 -15.70 14.33 -26.08
N PRO A 127 -16.86 13.82 -25.61
CA PRO A 127 -18.10 14.55 -25.77
C PRO A 127 -17.85 15.93 -25.15
N ALA A 128 -17.99 16.99 -25.92
CA ALA A 128 -17.96 18.33 -25.38
C ALA A 128 -18.90 18.32 -24.16
N ALA A 129 -18.38 18.68 -23.00
CA ALA A 129 -19.22 18.88 -21.82
C ALA A 129 -20.35 19.80 -22.25
N PRO A 130 -21.61 19.48 -21.99
CA PRO A 130 -22.68 20.41 -22.20
C PRO A 130 -22.25 21.69 -21.46
N ALA A 131 -22.27 22.81 -22.15
CA ALA A 131 -22.07 24.09 -21.50
C ALA A 131 -23.14 24.16 -20.41
N ASP A 132 -22.71 24.04 -19.17
CA ASP A 132 -23.58 24.18 -18.02
C ASP A 132 -24.05 25.66 -17.97
N ASP A 133 -25.14 25.87 -18.68
CA ASP A 133 -25.96 27.10 -18.52
C ASP A 133 -26.84 26.87 -17.28
N TYR A 134 -26.18 26.80 -16.10
CA TYR A 134 -26.81 26.91 -14.80
C TYR A 134 -26.41 28.24 -14.17
N PRO A 135 -27.16 29.31 -14.42
CA PRO A 135 -26.98 30.55 -13.68
C PRO A 135 -27.48 30.27 -12.25
N GLY A 136 -26.58 30.19 -11.29
CA GLY A 136 -26.93 30.12 -9.88
C GLY A 136 -26.30 28.99 -9.03
N ALA A 137 -25.55 28.08 -9.62
CA ALA A 137 -24.97 26.96 -8.84
C ALA A 137 -23.88 27.36 -7.85
N GLU A 138 -23.24 28.51 -8.05
CA GLU A 138 -22.19 29.00 -7.13
C GLU A 138 -22.78 29.69 -5.89
N GLU A 139 -23.96 30.32 -6.00
CA GLU A 139 -24.60 30.96 -4.82
C GLU A 139 -25.26 29.95 -3.88
N GLU A 140 -25.73 28.82 -4.38
CA GLU A 140 -26.39 27.81 -3.54
C GLU A 140 -25.41 26.96 -2.72
N LEU A 141 -24.20 26.77 -3.23
CA LEU A 141 -23.12 26.05 -2.52
C LEU A 141 -22.55 26.85 -1.33
N VAL A 142 -22.69 28.15 -1.34
CA VAL A 142 -22.21 29.04 -0.27
C VAL A 142 -23.30 29.29 0.79
N ARG A 143 -24.59 29.24 0.40
CA ARG A 143 -25.72 29.50 1.31
C ARG A 143 -26.06 28.37 2.27
N GLY A 144 -25.53 27.17 2.07
CA GLY A 144 -25.80 25.98 2.89
C GLY A 144 -24.75 25.66 3.94
N ARG A 145 -23.74 26.48 4.14
CA ARG A 145 -22.72 26.27 5.17
C ARG A 145 -22.70 27.47 6.13
N ASP A 146 -23.73 27.54 6.96
CA ASP A 146 -23.62 28.27 8.21
C ASP A 146 -22.62 27.50 9.10
N TYR A 147 -21.35 27.87 9.03
CA TYR A 147 -20.44 27.59 10.12
C TYR A 147 -20.84 28.52 11.25
N GLU A 148 -21.66 28.03 12.19
CA GLU A 148 -21.76 28.65 13.48
C GLU A 148 -20.34 28.74 14.03
N ASP A 149 -19.87 30.00 14.15
CA ASP A 149 -18.67 30.33 14.91
C ASP A 149 -18.88 29.84 16.33
N GLY A 150 -18.37 28.65 16.62
CA GLY A 150 -18.24 28.15 17.98
C GLY A 150 -17.34 29.13 18.75
N PRO A 151 -17.64 29.45 20.01
CA PRO A 151 -16.88 30.43 20.74
C PRO A 151 -15.41 30.02 20.82
N GLU A 152 -14.55 30.90 20.36
CA GLU A 152 -13.11 30.85 20.61
C GLU A 152 -12.86 30.94 22.11
N THR A 153 -12.69 29.81 22.76
CA THR A 153 -12.05 29.76 24.06
C THR A 153 -10.74 28.99 23.95
N LEU A 154 -9.82 29.60 23.22
CA LEU A 154 -8.40 29.32 23.43
C LEU A 154 -8.01 30.06 24.72
N HIS A 155 -8.19 29.39 25.85
CA HIS A 155 -7.53 29.80 27.06
C HIS A 155 -6.02 29.65 26.84
N SER A 156 -5.36 30.79 26.71
CA SER A 156 -3.90 30.88 26.85
C SER A 156 -3.53 30.29 28.21
N VAL A 157 -2.84 29.17 28.21
CA VAL A 157 -2.20 28.62 29.39
C VAL A 157 -1.07 29.56 29.74
N ASP A 158 -1.29 30.34 30.80
CA ASP A 158 -0.32 31.25 31.40
C ASP A 158 0.82 30.40 31.99
N THR A 159 1.99 30.50 31.39
CA THR A 159 3.22 29.77 31.76
C THR A 159 3.98 30.51 32.85
N THR A 160 3.28 31.02 33.88
CA THR A 160 3.91 31.72 35.00
C THR A 160 3.49 31.15 36.31
N ASP A 161 3.77 29.86 36.55
CA ASP A 161 3.83 29.36 37.93
C ASP A 161 4.65 28.07 38.06
N LEU A 162 5.94 28.19 37.79
CA LEU A 162 6.96 27.25 38.23
C LEU A 162 7.90 27.99 39.19
N THR A 163 7.36 28.44 40.31
CA THR A 163 8.19 28.94 41.40
C THR A 163 8.45 27.80 42.39
N THR A 164 9.67 27.28 42.30
CA THR A 164 10.54 26.82 43.38
C THR A 164 9.88 26.50 44.70
N GLU A 165 9.86 25.25 45.07
CA GLU A 165 9.78 24.82 46.48
C GLU A 165 11.15 24.35 46.94
N PRO A 166 11.70 24.88 48.06
CA PRO A 166 13.00 24.50 48.57
C PRO A 166 12.93 23.25 49.41
N ALA A 167 13.95 22.41 49.29
CA ALA A 167 14.24 21.27 50.12
C ALA A 167 14.39 21.66 51.59
N HIS A 168 13.71 20.94 52.48
CA HIS A 168 14.01 20.91 53.90
C HIS A 168 14.27 19.48 54.39
N SER A 169 15.51 19.30 54.84
CA SER A 169 16.03 18.39 55.88
C SER A 169 15.64 16.93 55.82
#